data_28131e012279a5c00e051c1c2167118c
#
_entry.id   28131e012279a5c00e051c1c2167118c
#
_cell.length_a   1.000
_cell.length_b   1.000
_cell.length_c   1.000
_cell.angle_alpha   90.00
_cell.angle_beta   90.00
_cell.angle_gamma   90.00
#
_symmetry.space_group_name_H-M   'P 1'
#
loop_
_entity.id
_entity.type
_entity.pdbx_description
1 polymer ?
#
loop_
_entity_poly.entity_id
_entity_poly.type
_entity_poly.pdbx_seq_one_letter_code
_entity_poly.pdbx_strand_id
1 'polypeptide(L)'
;LLAGLKRYAVSPEYSEAFSARVYKVGRDERGARLTYLKLTGGSLAVKDIVEYSGRRMEHSSSAEEETQEVTFREKIDQIRIYSGERYETTERVAAGGVCAVTGLTATFPGLGLGASETTMAPVLEPVLTYRIELPEGEDAVRVLGLLRQLEEEEPLLHILWQEETKEIHAQVMGDVQIEILRELIAERFGLDVTFGEGSIVYKETLAKPVIGVGHFEPLRHYAEVELLLEPGEPGSGMQFASVCSEDVLDRNWQRLILTHLEERAHAGVLTGAPVTDLRILLVAGRAHAKHTEGGDFRQATYRAVRQGLRSGESVLLEPMFSFVLELPT
;
A
#
# COMPACT_ATOMS: atom_id res chain seq x y z
N LEU A 1 -7.57 -5.90 -42.84
CA LEU A 1 -7.57 -5.48 -41.45
C LEU A 1 -6.18 -4.92 -41.07
N LEU A 2 -5.10 -5.70 -41.21
CA LEU A 2 -3.72 -5.32 -40.81
C LEU A 2 -3.22 -4.05 -41.51
N ALA A 3 -3.50 -3.89 -42.81
CA ALA A 3 -3.15 -2.69 -43.59
C ALA A 3 -3.94 -1.45 -43.10
N GLY A 4 -5.20 -1.64 -42.72
CA GLY A 4 -6.02 -0.58 -42.13
C GLY A 4 -5.50 -0.16 -40.76
N LEU A 5 -5.18 -1.12 -39.86
CA LEU A 5 -4.58 -0.84 -38.57
C LEU A 5 -3.27 -0.06 -38.70
N LYS A 6 -2.35 -0.50 -39.60
CA LYS A 6 -1.08 0.23 -39.81
C LYS A 6 -1.30 1.66 -40.39
N ARG A 7 -2.38 1.88 -41.14
CA ARG A 7 -2.67 3.19 -41.76
C ARG A 7 -3.33 4.17 -40.78
N TYR A 8 -4.17 3.68 -39.86
CA TYR A 8 -5.01 4.51 -39.00
C TYR A 8 -4.58 4.47 -37.52
N ALA A 9 -3.70 3.54 -37.10
CA ALA A 9 -3.15 3.56 -35.77
C ALA A 9 -2.16 4.72 -35.63
N VAL A 10 -2.43 5.60 -34.67
CA VAL A 10 -1.50 6.68 -34.30
C VAL A 10 -0.34 6.06 -33.54
N SER A 11 0.88 6.25 -34.03
CA SER A 11 2.08 5.88 -33.27
C SER A 11 2.32 6.92 -32.18
N PRO A 12 2.33 6.55 -30.91
CA PRO A 12 2.63 7.51 -29.85
C PRO A 12 4.07 8.03 -29.99
N GLU A 13 4.27 9.31 -29.71
CA GLU A 13 5.60 9.89 -29.55
C GLU A 13 6.09 9.59 -28.15
N TYR A 14 7.32 9.07 -28.05
CA TYR A 14 7.96 8.73 -26.78
C TYR A 14 9.07 9.72 -26.45
N SER A 15 9.19 10.09 -25.16
CA SER A 15 10.29 10.92 -24.68
C SER A 15 11.64 10.16 -24.78
N GLU A 16 12.75 10.89 -24.82
CA GLU A 16 14.08 10.29 -24.80
C GLU A 16 14.47 9.79 -23.39
N ALA A 17 13.90 10.38 -22.35
CA ALA A 17 14.15 9.97 -20.98
C ALA A 17 13.50 8.61 -20.69
N PHE A 18 14.23 7.74 -20.00
CA PHE A 18 13.68 6.45 -19.55
C PHE A 18 12.45 6.66 -18.69
N SER A 19 11.37 6.01 -19.09
CA SER A 19 10.16 5.86 -18.30
C SER A 19 9.49 4.54 -18.60
N ALA A 20 8.93 3.92 -17.58
CA ALA A 20 8.18 2.69 -17.71
C ALA A 20 7.07 2.61 -16.65
N ARG A 21 6.09 1.74 -16.90
CA ARG A 21 5.05 1.40 -15.96
C ARG A 21 5.04 -0.08 -15.68
N VAL A 22 5.01 -0.43 -14.41
CA VAL A 22 4.78 -1.79 -13.96
C VAL A 22 3.29 -2.09 -14.12
N TYR A 23 2.93 -3.13 -14.87
CA TYR A 23 1.53 -3.53 -15.03
C TYR A 23 1.21 -4.87 -14.41
N LYS A 24 2.24 -5.67 -14.10
CA LYS A 24 2.11 -6.97 -13.43
C LYS A 24 3.40 -7.32 -12.70
N VAL A 25 3.27 -8.00 -11.58
CA VAL A 25 4.34 -8.74 -10.91
C VAL A 25 3.96 -10.22 -10.93
N GLY A 26 4.93 -11.12 -11.01
CA GLY A 26 4.68 -12.56 -10.98
C GLY A 26 5.99 -13.30 -10.71
N ARG A 27 5.94 -14.63 -10.76
CA ARG A 27 7.10 -15.51 -10.58
C ARG A 27 7.18 -16.50 -11.73
N ASP A 28 8.39 -16.87 -12.09
CA ASP A 28 8.59 -17.96 -13.06
C ASP A 28 8.53 -19.34 -12.38
N GLU A 29 8.59 -20.40 -13.17
CA GLU A 29 8.55 -21.81 -12.69
C GLU A 29 9.64 -22.13 -11.65
N ARG A 30 10.69 -21.33 -11.57
CA ARG A 30 11.79 -21.47 -10.60
C ARG A 30 11.60 -20.58 -9.37
N GLY A 31 10.48 -19.84 -9.28
CA GLY A 31 10.17 -18.90 -8.21
C GLY A 31 10.87 -17.55 -8.34
N ALA A 32 11.61 -17.29 -9.42
CA ALA A 32 12.24 -15.98 -9.62
C ALA A 32 11.19 -14.91 -9.89
N ARG A 33 11.29 -13.79 -9.16
CA ARG A 33 10.38 -12.65 -9.28
C ARG A 33 10.55 -11.96 -10.63
N LEU A 34 9.43 -11.70 -11.29
CA LEU A 34 9.34 -11.04 -12.59
C LEU A 34 8.54 -9.75 -12.44
N THR A 35 9.11 -8.64 -12.86
CA THR A 35 8.41 -7.36 -13.00
C THR A 35 8.10 -7.11 -14.46
N TYR A 36 6.81 -7.06 -14.80
CA TYR A 36 6.35 -6.82 -16.17
C TYR A 36 6.18 -5.33 -16.42
N LEU A 37 6.85 -4.83 -17.45
CA LEU A 37 6.97 -3.41 -17.76
C LEU A 37 6.41 -3.08 -19.15
N LYS A 38 5.72 -1.95 -19.24
CA LYS A 38 5.48 -1.22 -20.47
C LYS A 38 6.40 0.00 -20.49
N LEU A 39 7.33 0.07 -21.46
CA LEU A 39 8.18 1.24 -21.62
C LEU A 39 7.40 2.38 -22.27
N THR A 40 7.39 3.54 -21.62
CA THR A 40 6.68 4.75 -22.04
C THR A 40 7.63 5.87 -22.48
N GLY A 41 8.94 5.66 -22.35
CA GLY A 41 10.00 6.57 -22.84
C GLY A 41 11.37 5.91 -22.83
N GLY A 42 12.29 6.42 -23.62
CA GLY A 42 13.67 6.00 -23.69
C GLY A 42 13.89 4.53 -24.03
N SER A 43 14.80 3.90 -23.32
CA SER A 43 15.11 2.47 -23.43
C SER A 43 15.62 1.92 -22.11
N LEU A 44 15.51 0.60 -21.93
CA LEU A 44 16.03 -0.14 -20.79
C LEU A 44 16.98 -1.23 -21.27
N ALA A 45 18.15 -1.34 -20.66
CA ALA A 45 19.15 -2.37 -20.97
C ALA A 45 19.45 -3.23 -19.74
N VAL A 46 19.95 -4.44 -20.01
CA VAL A 46 20.52 -5.31 -18.96
C VAL A 46 21.69 -4.59 -18.29
N LYS A 47 21.74 -4.66 -16.95
CA LYS A 47 22.67 -3.96 -16.05
C LYS A 47 22.36 -2.48 -15.81
N ASP A 48 21.35 -1.90 -16.44
CA ASP A 48 20.89 -0.58 -16.05
C ASP A 48 20.45 -0.57 -14.58
N ILE A 49 20.68 0.56 -13.92
CA ILE A 49 20.24 0.80 -12.55
C ILE A 49 18.96 1.63 -12.62
N VAL A 50 17.89 1.11 -12.04
CA VAL A 50 16.60 1.79 -11.95
C VAL A 50 16.41 2.29 -10.53
N GLU A 51 16.07 3.56 -10.40
CA GLU A 51 15.74 4.20 -9.13
C GLU A 51 14.22 4.45 -9.09
N TYR A 52 13.58 4.08 -7.99
CA TYR A 52 12.14 4.22 -7.80
C TYR A 52 11.76 4.25 -6.33
N SER A 53 10.64 4.90 -6.00
CA SER A 53 10.07 4.85 -4.66
C SER A 53 9.17 3.62 -4.54
N GLY A 54 9.44 2.77 -3.58
CA GLY A 54 8.70 1.54 -3.32
C GLY A 54 8.26 1.46 -1.87
N ARG A 55 7.35 0.55 -1.59
CA ARG A 55 6.90 0.25 -0.23
C ARG A 55 7.76 -0.88 0.33
N ARG A 56 8.42 -0.64 1.46
CA ARG A 56 9.04 -1.69 2.23
C ARG A 56 8.03 -2.18 3.25
N MET A 57 7.57 -3.41 3.11
CA MET A 57 6.82 -4.07 4.17
C MET A 57 7.83 -4.52 5.23
N GLU A 58 7.95 -3.79 6.33
CA GLU A 58 8.63 -4.30 7.50
C GLU A 58 7.63 -5.14 8.30
N HIS A 59 7.95 -6.42 8.45
CA HIS A 59 7.18 -7.35 9.25
C HIS A 59 7.42 -7.02 10.72
N SER A 60 6.69 -6.06 11.25
CA SER A 60 6.59 -5.86 12.69
C SER A 60 5.64 -6.90 13.26
N SER A 61 6.02 -7.49 14.38
CA SER A 61 5.19 -8.44 15.15
C SER A 61 3.98 -7.79 15.84
N SER A 62 3.76 -6.51 15.63
CA SER A 62 2.57 -5.77 16.08
C SER A 62 1.65 -5.56 14.87
N ALA A 63 0.34 -5.60 15.08
CA ALA A 63 -0.72 -5.42 14.07
C ALA A 63 -0.69 -4.05 13.34
N GLU A 64 0.37 -3.30 13.50
CA GLU A 64 0.64 -2.00 12.90
C GLU A 64 1.69 -2.19 11.80
N GLU A 65 1.26 -2.40 10.55
CA GLU A 65 2.13 -2.45 9.39
C GLU A 65 2.66 -1.02 9.11
N GLU A 66 3.91 -0.76 9.46
CA GLU A 66 4.59 0.48 9.07
C GLU A 66 4.98 0.38 7.58
N THR A 67 4.30 1.14 6.76
CA THR A 67 4.65 1.27 5.34
C THR A 67 5.59 2.46 5.18
N GLN A 68 6.89 2.22 5.04
CA GLN A 68 7.84 3.28 4.74
C GLN A 68 8.04 3.40 3.22
N GLU A 69 7.87 4.61 2.68
CA GLU A 69 8.38 4.92 1.34
C GLU A 69 9.90 4.94 1.38
N VAL A 70 10.50 3.99 0.68
CA VAL A 70 11.96 3.88 0.56
C VAL A 70 12.34 3.99 -0.90
N THR A 71 13.36 4.80 -1.18
CA THR A 71 13.95 4.84 -2.52
C THR A 71 14.83 3.62 -2.72
N PHE A 72 14.46 2.80 -3.70
CA PHE A 72 15.22 1.63 -4.13
C PHE A 72 16.09 2.00 -5.32
N ARG A 73 17.29 1.47 -5.35
CA ARG A 73 18.23 1.59 -6.45
C ARG A 73 18.73 0.20 -6.83
N GLU A 74 18.06 -0.38 -7.82
CA GLU A 74 18.22 -1.79 -8.17
C GLU A 74 18.66 -1.96 -9.62
N LYS A 75 19.33 -3.07 -9.88
CA LYS A 75 19.92 -3.37 -11.18
C LYS A 75 19.06 -4.37 -11.94
N ILE A 76 18.92 -4.15 -13.24
CA ILE A 76 18.26 -5.11 -14.14
C ILE A 76 19.23 -6.26 -14.44
N ASP A 77 18.85 -7.48 -14.06
CA ASP A 77 19.69 -8.67 -14.28
C ASP A 77 19.38 -9.32 -15.62
N GLN A 78 18.11 -9.42 -16.01
CA GLN A 78 17.68 -10.01 -17.26
C GLN A 78 16.44 -9.32 -17.81
N ILE A 79 16.33 -9.24 -19.14
CA ILE A 79 15.13 -8.76 -19.83
C ILE A 79 14.59 -9.90 -20.70
N ARG A 80 13.29 -10.20 -20.54
CA ARG A 80 12.56 -11.26 -21.24
C ARG A 80 11.42 -10.68 -22.05
N ILE A 81 11.29 -11.10 -23.30
CA ILE A 81 10.15 -10.82 -24.17
C ILE A 81 9.33 -12.09 -24.28
N TYR A 82 8.10 -12.06 -23.77
CA TYR A 82 7.19 -13.20 -23.78
C TYR A 82 6.36 -13.27 -25.06
N SER A 83 6.16 -14.50 -25.54
CA SER A 83 5.22 -14.86 -26.60
C SER A 83 4.47 -16.12 -26.16
N GLY A 84 3.29 -15.93 -25.54
CA GLY A 84 2.62 -17.00 -24.79
C GLY A 84 3.43 -17.40 -23.57
N GLU A 85 3.64 -18.70 -23.37
CA GLU A 85 4.42 -19.27 -22.26
C GLU A 85 5.96 -19.21 -22.49
N ARG A 86 6.39 -18.99 -23.73
CA ARG A 86 7.80 -18.93 -24.10
C ARG A 86 8.33 -17.53 -24.05
N TYR A 87 9.59 -17.36 -23.71
CA TYR A 87 10.28 -16.09 -23.75
C TYR A 87 11.62 -16.17 -24.45
N GLU A 88 12.03 -15.02 -24.98
CA GLU A 88 13.38 -14.77 -25.46
C GLU A 88 14.05 -13.71 -24.60
N THR A 89 15.36 -13.84 -24.38
CA THR A 89 16.12 -12.83 -23.66
C THR A 89 16.66 -11.78 -24.63
N THR A 90 16.68 -10.52 -24.21
CA THR A 90 17.23 -9.43 -25.00
C THR A 90 18.11 -8.54 -24.13
N GLU A 91 19.09 -7.89 -24.75
CA GLU A 91 19.98 -6.96 -24.06
C GLU A 91 19.34 -5.58 -23.85
N ARG A 92 18.36 -5.20 -24.67
CA ARG A 92 17.72 -3.87 -24.61
C ARG A 92 16.31 -3.90 -25.17
N VAL A 93 15.43 -3.05 -24.56
CA VAL A 93 14.08 -2.77 -25.04
C VAL A 93 13.91 -1.27 -25.17
N ALA A 94 13.30 -0.81 -26.28
CA ALA A 94 12.97 0.60 -26.51
C ALA A 94 11.57 0.95 -26.06
N ALA A 95 11.28 2.25 -25.96
CA ALA A 95 9.95 2.78 -25.69
C ALA A 95 8.89 2.19 -26.64
N GLY A 96 7.68 1.96 -26.10
CA GLY A 96 6.62 1.20 -26.76
C GLY A 96 6.71 -0.31 -26.59
N GLY A 97 7.87 -0.85 -26.16
CA GLY A 97 8.05 -2.27 -25.88
C GLY A 97 7.37 -2.71 -24.58
N VAL A 98 7.09 -4.02 -24.51
CA VAL A 98 6.61 -4.71 -23.31
C VAL A 98 7.61 -5.81 -23.00
N CYS A 99 8.04 -5.90 -21.75
CA CYS A 99 9.00 -6.91 -21.30
C CYS A 99 8.76 -7.31 -19.85
N ALA A 100 9.35 -8.42 -19.45
CA ALA A 100 9.52 -8.77 -18.04
C ALA A 100 10.99 -8.67 -17.66
N VAL A 101 11.27 -8.16 -16.46
CA VAL A 101 12.62 -8.03 -15.96
C VAL A 101 12.81 -8.76 -14.64
N THR A 102 14.03 -9.20 -14.36
CA THR A 102 14.48 -9.67 -13.05
C THR A 102 15.44 -8.66 -12.44
N GLY A 103 15.60 -8.68 -11.11
CA GLY A 103 16.48 -7.79 -10.36
C GLY A 103 15.78 -6.69 -9.58
N LEU A 104 14.47 -6.47 -9.80
CA LEU A 104 13.65 -5.51 -9.05
C LEU A 104 12.86 -6.24 -7.96
N THR A 105 13.00 -5.82 -6.69
CA THR A 105 12.45 -6.55 -5.54
C THR A 105 11.21 -5.90 -4.92
N ALA A 106 11.06 -4.58 -5.01
CA ALA A 106 10.03 -3.82 -4.31
C ALA A 106 9.01 -3.15 -5.24
N THR A 107 8.99 -3.55 -6.52
CA THR A 107 8.01 -3.04 -7.49
C THR A 107 6.61 -3.64 -7.26
N PHE A 108 5.57 -2.92 -7.65
CA PHE A 108 4.18 -3.39 -7.59
C PHE A 108 3.40 -2.91 -8.83
N PRO A 109 2.31 -3.57 -9.21
CA PRO A 109 1.46 -3.13 -10.31
C PRO A 109 0.95 -1.70 -10.11
N GLY A 110 1.05 -0.88 -11.17
CA GLY A 110 0.70 0.54 -11.14
C GLY A 110 1.88 1.48 -10.89
N LEU A 111 3.02 0.98 -10.42
CA LEU A 111 4.22 1.79 -10.15
C LEU A 111 4.81 2.38 -11.43
N GLY A 112 5.10 3.69 -11.40
CA GLY A 112 5.90 4.36 -12.41
C GLY A 112 7.40 4.26 -12.13
N LEU A 113 8.21 4.08 -13.17
CA LEU A 113 9.67 4.02 -13.08
C LEU A 113 10.30 5.12 -13.94
N GLY A 114 11.42 5.66 -13.48
CA GLY A 114 12.15 6.72 -14.16
C GLY A 114 11.34 8.02 -14.21
N ALA A 115 11.21 8.66 -15.37
CA ALA A 115 10.45 9.89 -15.55
C ALA A 115 8.92 9.73 -15.38
N SER A 116 8.41 8.51 -15.16
CA SER A 116 6.99 8.25 -14.90
C SER A 116 6.72 8.21 -13.39
N GLU A 117 6.62 9.36 -12.75
CA GLU A 117 6.41 9.48 -11.31
C GLU A 117 4.98 9.13 -10.84
N THR A 118 4.05 8.92 -11.75
CA THR A 118 2.64 8.71 -11.41
C THR A 118 2.39 7.25 -11.04
N THR A 119 2.12 6.97 -9.78
CA THR A 119 1.54 5.69 -9.33
C THR A 119 0.03 5.72 -9.56
N MET A 120 -0.52 4.71 -10.22
CA MET A 120 -1.97 4.57 -10.35
C MET A 120 -2.51 3.83 -9.13
N ALA A 121 -3.38 4.49 -8.37
CA ALA A 121 -4.14 3.84 -7.31
C ALA A 121 -5.21 2.91 -7.92
N PRO A 122 -5.53 1.78 -7.28
CA PRO A 122 -6.65 0.93 -7.66
C PRO A 122 -7.96 1.72 -7.62
N VAL A 123 -8.84 1.46 -8.60
CA VAL A 123 -10.17 2.11 -8.66
C VAL A 123 -11.14 1.53 -7.64
N LEU A 124 -10.96 0.26 -7.30
CA LEU A 124 -11.79 -0.46 -6.32
C LEU A 124 -10.89 -1.03 -5.23
N GLU A 125 -11.40 -1.02 -4.01
CA GLU A 125 -10.77 -1.65 -2.85
C GLU A 125 -11.57 -2.90 -2.44
N PRO A 126 -10.91 -3.94 -1.89
CA PRO A 126 -11.60 -5.10 -1.33
C PRO A 126 -12.52 -4.68 -0.17
N VAL A 127 -13.71 -5.27 -0.13
CA VAL A 127 -14.73 -4.92 0.88
C VAL A 127 -15.13 -6.09 1.77
N LEU A 128 -14.64 -7.29 1.47
CA LEU A 128 -14.94 -8.50 2.21
C LEU A 128 -13.65 -9.09 2.79
N THR A 129 -13.70 -9.49 4.04
CA THR A 129 -12.60 -10.21 4.72
C THR A 129 -13.05 -11.63 5.01
N TYR A 130 -12.24 -12.60 4.62
CA TYR A 130 -12.46 -14.01 4.88
C TYR A 130 -11.30 -14.58 5.68
N ARG A 131 -11.61 -15.41 6.67
CA ARG A 131 -10.61 -16.21 7.34
C ARG A 131 -10.17 -17.35 6.42
N ILE A 132 -8.87 -17.55 6.28
CA ILE A 132 -8.29 -18.71 5.57
C ILE A 132 -8.12 -19.85 6.58
N GLU A 133 -8.83 -20.92 6.36
CA GLU A 133 -8.76 -22.14 7.19
C GLU A 133 -7.73 -23.10 6.60
N LEU A 134 -6.72 -23.40 7.39
CA LEU A 134 -5.60 -24.23 6.98
C LEU A 134 -5.89 -25.72 7.24
N PRO A 135 -5.35 -26.62 6.42
CA PRO A 135 -5.38 -28.07 6.71
C PRO A 135 -4.74 -28.39 8.06
N GLU A 136 -5.19 -29.48 8.67
CA GLU A 136 -4.70 -29.92 9.96
C GLU A 136 -3.18 -30.22 9.93
N GLY A 137 -2.42 -29.64 10.85
CA GLY A 137 -0.97 -29.81 10.95
C GLY A 137 -0.12 -28.83 10.17
N GLU A 138 -0.72 -27.90 9.41
CA GLU A 138 0.02 -26.85 8.72
C GLU A 138 0.44 -25.72 9.67
N ASP A 139 1.66 -25.23 9.50
CA ASP A 139 2.18 -24.08 10.23
C ASP A 139 1.68 -22.76 9.61
N ALA A 140 0.84 -22.04 10.36
CA ALA A 140 0.26 -20.78 9.91
C ALA A 140 1.31 -19.71 9.54
N VAL A 141 2.44 -19.65 10.24
CA VAL A 141 3.51 -18.69 9.93
C VAL A 141 4.19 -19.01 8.60
N ARG A 142 4.42 -20.31 8.32
CA ARG A 142 4.93 -20.77 7.03
C ARG A 142 3.97 -20.42 5.90
N VAL A 143 2.68 -20.72 6.09
CA VAL A 143 1.64 -20.44 5.08
C VAL A 143 1.47 -18.95 4.87
N LEU A 144 1.51 -18.14 5.92
CA LEU A 144 1.50 -16.67 5.80
C LEU A 144 2.60 -16.17 4.84
N GLY A 145 3.82 -16.71 4.97
CA GLY A 145 4.93 -16.35 4.07
C GLY A 145 4.68 -16.73 2.61
N LEU A 146 3.94 -17.80 2.34
CA LEU A 146 3.53 -18.20 0.99
C LEU A 146 2.42 -17.29 0.44
N LEU A 147 1.43 -16.96 1.25
CA LEU A 147 0.31 -16.09 0.87
C LEU A 147 0.77 -14.64 0.60
N ARG A 148 1.76 -14.15 1.34
CA ARG A 148 2.36 -12.85 1.06
C ARG A 148 3.07 -12.77 -0.29
N GLN A 149 3.52 -13.88 -0.85
CA GLN A 149 4.04 -13.90 -2.23
C GLN A 149 2.91 -13.68 -3.25
N LEU A 150 1.68 -14.13 -2.97
CA LEU A 150 0.53 -13.85 -3.81
C LEU A 150 0.09 -12.39 -3.70
N GLU A 151 0.17 -11.81 -2.52
CA GLU A 151 -0.11 -10.39 -2.28
C GLU A 151 0.84 -9.47 -3.07
N GLU A 152 2.12 -9.84 -3.23
CA GLU A 152 3.05 -9.10 -4.09
C GLU A 152 2.60 -9.06 -5.56
N GLU A 153 1.95 -10.13 -6.03
CA GLU A 153 1.47 -10.27 -7.41
C GLU A 153 0.10 -9.61 -7.62
N GLU A 154 -0.75 -9.66 -6.60
CA GLU A 154 -2.11 -9.14 -6.59
C GLU A 154 -2.28 -8.10 -5.48
N PRO A 155 -2.00 -6.82 -5.74
CA PRO A 155 -1.98 -5.77 -4.71
C PRO A 155 -3.34 -5.51 -4.04
N LEU A 156 -4.43 -5.99 -4.63
CA LEU A 156 -5.77 -5.90 -4.05
C LEU A 156 -6.07 -7.04 -3.07
N LEU A 157 -5.20 -8.03 -2.99
CA LEU A 157 -5.26 -9.08 -2.01
C LEU A 157 -4.50 -8.61 -0.76
N HIS A 158 -5.21 -8.23 0.29
CA HIS A 158 -4.60 -7.89 1.56
C HIS A 158 -4.61 -9.10 2.47
N ILE A 159 -3.44 -9.62 2.80
CA ILE A 159 -3.26 -10.74 3.73
C ILE A 159 -3.00 -10.18 5.12
N LEU A 160 -3.95 -10.38 6.02
CA LEU A 160 -3.89 -9.91 7.40
C LEU A 160 -3.53 -11.07 8.34
N TRP A 161 -2.59 -10.83 9.24
CA TRP A 161 -2.22 -11.75 10.29
C TRP A 161 -2.78 -11.27 11.62
N GLN A 162 -3.57 -12.10 12.28
CA GLN A 162 -4.09 -11.83 13.60
C GLN A 162 -3.29 -12.62 14.64
N GLU A 163 -2.41 -11.94 15.35
CA GLU A 163 -1.42 -12.57 16.24
C GLU A 163 -2.09 -13.26 17.44
N GLU A 164 -3.16 -12.69 17.98
CA GLU A 164 -3.87 -13.21 19.15
C GLU A 164 -4.54 -14.56 18.87
N THR A 165 -5.18 -14.72 17.73
CA THR A 165 -5.88 -15.94 17.32
C THR A 165 -5.02 -16.84 16.45
N LYS A 166 -3.88 -16.36 15.95
CA LYS A 166 -3.01 -17.01 14.95
C LYS A 166 -3.76 -17.37 13.66
N GLU A 167 -4.66 -16.50 13.26
CA GLU A 167 -5.47 -16.63 12.07
C GLU A 167 -4.93 -15.77 10.93
N ILE A 168 -5.07 -16.31 9.71
CA ILE A 168 -4.79 -15.58 8.48
C ILE A 168 -6.12 -15.16 7.86
N HIS A 169 -6.24 -13.90 7.53
CA HIS A 169 -7.39 -13.35 6.83
C HIS A 169 -6.97 -12.79 5.47
N ALA A 170 -7.85 -12.89 4.49
CA ALA A 170 -7.68 -12.28 3.18
C ALA A 170 -8.82 -11.30 2.89
N GLN A 171 -8.47 -10.10 2.43
CA GLN A 171 -9.45 -9.16 1.92
C GLN A 171 -9.59 -9.38 0.41
N VAL A 172 -10.83 -9.55 -0.05
CA VAL A 172 -11.17 -9.88 -1.44
C VAL A 172 -12.39 -9.09 -1.90
N MET A 173 -12.58 -9.04 -3.22
CA MET A 173 -13.68 -8.32 -3.87
C MET A 173 -14.99 -9.13 -3.91
N GLY A 174 -14.91 -10.47 -3.81
CA GLY A 174 -16.08 -11.35 -3.90
C GLY A 174 -15.73 -12.84 -4.10
N ASP A 175 -16.78 -13.66 -4.20
CA ASP A 175 -16.67 -15.12 -4.20
C ASP A 175 -15.84 -15.68 -5.36
N VAL A 176 -15.90 -15.08 -6.55
CA VAL A 176 -15.10 -15.53 -7.70
C VAL A 176 -13.60 -15.43 -7.42
N GLN A 177 -13.20 -14.36 -6.72
CA GLN A 177 -11.78 -14.20 -6.35
C GLN A 177 -11.35 -15.26 -5.32
N ILE A 178 -12.25 -15.68 -4.43
CA ILE A 178 -11.99 -16.76 -3.46
C ILE A 178 -11.73 -18.08 -4.18
N GLU A 179 -12.56 -18.41 -5.17
CA GLU A 179 -12.39 -19.65 -5.96
C GLU A 179 -11.03 -19.65 -6.68
N ILE A 180 -10.69 -18.55 -7.34
CA ILE A 180 -9.39 -18.38 -8.02
C ILE A 180 -8.24 -18.47 -7.03
N LEU A 181 -8.34 -17.81 -5.88
CA LEU A 181 -7.32 -17.82 -4.84
C LEU A 181 -7.09 -19.22 -4.27
N ARG A 182 -8.16 -19.97 -4.02
CA ARG A 182 -8.09 -21.36 -3.56
C ARG A 182 -7.37 -22.26 -4.57
N GLU A 183 -7.74 -22.17 -5.86
CA GLU A 183 -7.08 -22.95 -6.91
C GLU A 183 -5.61 -22.57 -7.03
N LEU A 184 -5.27 -21.29 -6.99
CA LEU A 184 -3.90 -20.82 -7.07
C LEU A 184 -3.04 -21.28 -5.89
N ILE A 185 -3.59 -21.29 -4.68
CA ILE A 185 -2.91 -21.81 -3.47
C ILE A 185 -2.67 -23.32 -3.61
N ALA A 186 -3.67 -24.06 -4.08
CA ALA A 186 -3.56 -25.51 -4.28
C ALA A 186 -2.52 -25.83 -5.37
N GLU A 187 -2.55 -25.15 -6.51
CA GLU A 187 -1.63 -25.38 -7.63
C GLU A 187 -0.18 -25.03 -7.27
N ARG A 188 0.05 -23.89 -6.64
CA ARG A 188 1.41 -23.41 -6.37
C ARG A 188 2.06 -24.00 -5.14
N PHE A 189 1.27 -24.20 -4.09
CA PHE A 189 1.80 -24.56 -2.77
C PHE A 189 1.38 -25.97 -2.31
N GLY A 190 0.48 -26.62 -3.07
CA GLY A 190 -0.04 -27.94 -2.70
C GLY A 190 -0.89 -27.91 -1.44
N LEU A 191 -1.48 -26.78 -1.09
CA LEU A 191 -2.29 -26.57 0.11
C LEU A 191 -3.77 -26.51 -0.26
N ASP A 192 -4.57 -27.36 0.36
CA ASP A 192 -6.04 -27.35 0.22
C ASP A 192 -6.65 -26.50 1.35
N VAL A 193 -6.82 -25.23 1.10
CA VAL A 193 -7.38 -24.26 2.06
C VAL A 193 -8.88 -24.11 1.84
N THR A 194 -9.60 -23.78 2.93
CA THR A 194 -11.00 -23.36 2.87
C THR A 194 -11.14 -21.92 3.39
N PHE A 195 -12.26 -21.29 3.06
CA PHE A 195 -12.54 -19.95 3.51
C PHE A 195 -13.76 -19.97 4.43
N GLY A 196 -13.62 -19.35 5.60
CA GLY A 196 -14.71 -19.21 6.57
C GLY A 196 -15.78 -18.25 6.11
N GLU A 197 -16.66 -17.87 7.03
CA GLU A 197 -17.69 -16.84 6.74
C GLU A 197 -17.04 -15.50 6.47
N GLY A 198 -17.51 -14.81 5.43
CA GLY A 198 -17.06 -13.47 5.07
C GLY A 198 -17.58 -12.41 6.01
N SER A 199 -16.78 -11.41 6.32
CA SER A 199 -17.15 -10.21 7.05
C SER A 199 -16.88 -8.96 6.22
N ILE A 200 -17.64 -7.90 6.48
CA ILE A 200 -17.47 -6.61 5.81
C ILE A 200 -16.20 -5.93 6.35
N VAL A 201 -15.44 -5.30 5.47
CA VAL A 201 -14.32 -4.43 5.84
C VAL A 201 -14.89 -3.09 6.29
N TYR A 202 -14.88 -2.85 7.59
CA TYR A 202 -15.28 -1.57 8.16
C TYR A 202 -14.14 -0.56 8.15
N LYS A 203 -14.51 0.72 8.17
CA LYS A 203 -13.62 1.85 8.48
C LYS A 203 -14.21 2.63 9.64
N GLU A 204 -13.42 3.50 10.27
CA GLU A 204 -13.89 4.34 11.36
C GLU A 204 -13.65 5.82 11.03
N THR A 205 -14.49 6.71 11.60
CA THR A 205 -14.31 8.17 11.55
C THR A 205 -14.82 8.78 12.86
N LEU A 206 -14.76 10.11 12.96
CA LEU A 206 -15.34 10.87 14.09
C LEU A 206 -16.64 11.55 13.68
N ALA A 207 -17.59 11.63 14.61
CA ALA A 207 -18.85 12.38 14.42
C ALA A 207 -18.64 13.88 14.62
N LYS A 208 -17.68 14.29 15.44
CA LYS A 208 -17.44 15.69 15.85
C LYS A 208 -15.94 15.98 16.00
N PRO A 209 -15.54 17.23 15.82
CA PRO A 209 -14.16 17.65 16.09
C PRO A 209 -13.74 17.36 17.54
N VAL A 210 -12.49 16.96 17.71
CA VAL A 210 -11.88 16.68 19.02
C VAL A 210 -10.41 17.10 19.02
N ILE A 211 -9.93 17.54 20.18
CA ILE A 211 -8.49 17.79 20.40
C ILE A 211 -7.87 16.52 20.98
N GLY A 212 -6.80 16.06 20.33
CA GLY A 212 -5.96 15.00 20.80
C GLY A 212 -4.63 15.55 21.30
N VAL A 213 -4.20 15.16 22.50
CA VAL A 213 -2.94 15.59 23.10
C VAL A 213 -2.04 14.40 23.33
N GLY A 214 -0.82 14.49 22.80
CA GLY A 214 0.22 13.47 22.99
C GLY A 214 1.41 14.07 23.71
N HIS A 215 1.78 13.44 24.81
CA HIS A 215 2.93 13.81 25.60
C HIS A 215 3.90 12.63 25.71
N PHE A 216 5.18 12.88 25.46
CA PHE A 216 6.24 11.88 25.57
C PHE A 216 7.41 12.46 26.37
N GLU A 217 7.61 11.97 27.59
CA GLU A 217 8.61 12.47 28.54
C GLU A 217 9.27 11.32 29.34
N PRO A 218 9.90 10.32 28.68
CA PRO A 218 10.79 9.42 29.42
C PRO A 218 12.12 10.13 29.71
N LEU A 219 12.94 9.54 30.58
CA LEU A 219 14.22 10.11 31.00
C LEU A 219 15.03 10.75 29.86
N ARG A 220 15.27 12.08 29.93
CA ARG A 220 16.01 12.89 28.97
C ARG A 220 15.36 13.05 27.59
N HIS A 221 14.06 12.77 27.46
CA HIS A 221 13.30 12.98 26.23
C HIS A 221 12.08 13.86 26.53
N TYR A 222 11.67 14.70 25.60
CA TYR A 222 10.49 15.52 25.75
C TYR A 222 9.88 15.87 24.39
N ALA A 223 8.62 15.58 24.19
CA ALA A 223 7.83 16.11 23.09
C ALA A 223 6.34 16.20 23.47
N GLU A 224 5.68 17.26 23.02
CA GLU A 224 4.26 17.46 23.17
C GLU A 224 3.65 17.85 21.83
N VAL A 225 2.51 17.25 21.48
CA VAL A 225 1.79 17.49 20.23
C VAL A 225 0.30 17.63 20.53
N GLU A 226 -0.30 18.68 20.04
CA GLU A 226 -1.74 18.90 20.08
C GLU A 226 -2.30 18.88 18.66
N LEU A 227 -3.25 17.97 18.40
CA LEU A 227 -3.89 17.76 17.13
C LEU A 227 -5.38 18.06 17.23
N LEU A 228 -5.92 18.81 16.27
CA LEU A 228 -7.35 18.91 16.05
C LEU A 228 -7.74 17.85 15.01
N LEU A 229 -8.58 16.91 15.39
CA LEU A 229 -9.15 15.89 14.54
C LEU A 229 -10.56 16.33 14.16
N GLU A 230 -10.82 16.57 12.89
CA GLU A 230 -12.12 17.02 12.37
C GLU A 230 -12.65 16.00 11.36
N PRO A 231 -13.96 15.65 11.44
CA PRO A 231 -14.60 14.82 10.42
C PRO A 231 -14.51 15.53 9.06
N GLY A 232 -14.14 14.79 8.03
CA GLY A 232 -14.12 15.21 6.63
C GLY A 232 -15.40 14.81 5.90
N GLU A 233 -15.49 15.20 4.63
CA GLU A 233 -16.57 14.76 3.75
C GLU A 233 -16.43 13.26 3.45
N PRO A 234 -17.53 12.51 3.29
CA PRO A 234 -17.48 11.10 2.93
C PRO A 234 -16.64 10.85 1.67
N GLY A 235 -15.67 9.95 1.74
CA GLY A 235 -14.75 9.63 0.66
C GLY A 235 -13.57 10.59 0.51
N SER A 236 -13.39 11.57 1.43
CA SER A 236 -12.26 12.51 1.38
C SER A 236 -10.94 11.90 1.85
N GLY A 237 -10.97 10.72 2.48
CA GLY A 237 -9.80 10.06 3.03
C GLY A 237 -9.16 10.82 4.18
N MET A 238 -7.86 10.57 4.40
CA MET A 238 -7.09 11.26 5.44
C MET A 238 -6.44 12.53 4.88
N GLN A 239 -6.58 13.64 5.60
CA GLN A 239 -5.96 14.92 5.25
C GLN A 239 -5.15 15.45 6.42
N PHE A 240 -3.93 15.90 6.14
CA PHE A 240 -3.00 16.40 7.16
C PHE A 240 -2.54 17.81 6.84
N ALA A 241 -2.54 18.69 7.85
CA ALA A 241 -2.03 20.06 7.71
C ALA A 241 -1.54 20.61 9.05
N SER A 242 -0.80 21.71 9.01
CA SER A 242 -0.42 22.47 10.20
C SER A 242 -1.01 23.88 10.16
N VAL A 243 -1.59 24.29 11.28
CA VAL A 243 -2.00 25.67 11.58
C VAL A 243 -1.21 26.23 12.76
N CYS A 244 -0.22 25.48 13.26
CA CYS A 244 0.66 25.88 14.34
C CYS A 244 1.59 27.00 13.88
N SER A 245 1.74 28.04 14.72
CA SER A 245 2.71 29.11 14.47
C SER A 245 4.16 28.61 14.59
N GLU A 246 5.05 29.14 13.74
CA GLU A 246 6.49 28.86 13.84
C GLU A 246 7.11 29.40 15.14
N ASP A 247 6.48 30.41 15.76
CA ASP A 247 6.87 30.91 17.07
C ASP A 247 6.57 29.93 18.21
N VAL A 248 5.60 29.02 18.01
CA VAL A 248 5.22 27.97 19.00
C VAL A 248 6.05 26.71 18.79
N LEU A 249 6.20 26.28 17.53
CA LEU A 249 6.98 25.08 17.18
C LEU A 249 7.71 25.33 15.86
N ASP A 250 9.01 25.08 15.85
CA ASP A 250 9.86 25.21 14.65
C ASP A 250 9.31 24.41 13.48
N ARG A 251 9.43 24.97 12.27
CA ARG A 251 8.89 24.42 11.02
C ARG A 251 9.40 22.99 10.70
N ASN A 252 10.63 22.66 11.10
CA ASN A 252 11.18 21.34 10.85
C ASN A 252 10.47 20.28 11.72
N TRP A 253 10.17 20.62 12.97
CA TRP A 253 9.38 19.75 13.85
C TRP A 253 7.94 19.60 13.34
N GLN A 254 7.32 20.69 12.85
CA GLN A 254 5.98 20.60 12.26
C GLN A 254 5.96 19.64 11.06
N ARG A 255 6.94 19.74 10.16
CA ARG A 255 7.06 18.83 9.00
C ARG A 255 7.25 17.37 9.43
N LEU A 256 8.08 17.15 10.44
CA LEU A 256 8.32 15.83 10.97
C LEU A 256 7.05 15.21 11.57
N ILE A 257 6.25 16.00 12.31
CA ILE A 257 4.96 15.56 12.83
C ILE A 257 4.00 15.17 11.69
N LEU A 258 3.92 15.97 10.62
CA LEU A 258 3.09 15.66 9.45
C LEU A 258 3.56 14.36 8.78
N THR A 259 4.87 14.16 8.62
CA THR A 259 5.44 12.90 8.12
C THR A 259 5.02 11.71 8.99
N HIS A 260 5.04 11.86 10.32
CA HIS A 260 4.61 10.79 11.23
C HIS A 260 3.10 10.52 11.19
N LEU A 261 2.27 11.50 10.81
CA LEU A 261 0.85 11.27 10.56
C LEU A 261 0.59 10.51 9.26
N GLU A 262 1.43 10.72 8.23
CA GLU A 262 1.30 10.13 6.90
C GLU A 262 1.93 8.72 6.79
N GLU A 263 2.92 8.40 7.62
CA GLU A 263 3.74 7.20 7.48
C GLU A 263 2.99 5.89 7.75
N ARG A 264 1.81 5.93 8.39
CA ARG A 264 1.02 4.74 8.68
C ARG A 264 -0.49 4.99 8.69
N ALA A 265 -1.29 3.94 8.50
CA ALA A 265 -2.71 3.95 8.77
C ALA A 265 -2.97 4.02 10.28
N HIS A 266 -3.92 4.87 10.70
CA HIS A 266 -4.33 4.99 12.10
C HIS A 266 -5.49 4.05 12.40
N ALA A 267 -5.32 3.19 13.40
CA ALA A 267 -6.38 2.30 13.85
C ALA A 267 -7.43 3.05 14.69
N GLY A 268 -8.68 2.79 14.40
CA GLY A 268 -9.82 3.30 15.16
C GLY A 268 -9.92 2.69 16.56
N VAL A 269 -10.92 3.09 17.32
CA VAL A 269 -11.07 2.71 18.73
C VAL A 269 -12.29 1.81 19.00
N LEU A 270 -13.18 1.64 18.00
CA LEU A 270 -14.36 0.78 18.13
C LEU A 270 -14.01 -0.67 17.81
N THR A 271 -13.43 -0.90 16.64
CA THR A 271 -13.12 -2.24 16.11
C THR A 271 -11.65 -2.41 15.77
N GLY A 272 -10.88 -1.32 15.80
CA GLY A 272 -9.51 -1.29 15.29
C GLY A 272 -9.43 -1.14 13.76
N ALA A 273 -10.56 -0.95 13.09
CA ALA A 273 -10.61 -0.69 11.66
C ALA A 273 -9.85 0.60 11.30
N PRO A 274 -9.29 0.72 10.08
CA PRO A 274 -8.58 1.93 9.68
C PRO A 274 -9.49 3.17 9.74
N VAL A 275 -8.93 4.27 10.24
CA VAL A 275 -9.63 5.57 10.25
C VAL A 275 -9.57 6.21 8.87
N THR A 276 -10.67 6.81 8.44
CA THR A 276 -10.80 7.54 7.17
C THR A 276 -11.69 8.78 7.33
N ASP A 277 -11.76 9.59 6.28
CA ASP A 277 -12.59 10.80 6.21
C ASP A 277 -12.36 11.72 7.41
N LEU A 278 -11.08 11.97 7.68
CA LEU A 278 -10.63 12.76 8.81
C LEU A 278 -9.57 13.76 8.39
N ARG A 279 -9.74 14.99 8.83
CA ARG A 279 -8.74 16.04 8.71
C ARG A 279 -8.02 16.20 10.04
N ILE A 280 -6.72 15.98 10.08
CA ILE A 280 -5.88 16.15 11.27
C ILE A 280 -5.01 17.38 11.11
N LEU A 281 -5.20 18.34 11.99
CA LEU A 281 -4.48 19.63 12.01
C LEU A 281 -3.54 19.69 13.22
N LEU A 282 -2.25 19.93 12.99
CA LEU A 282 -1.34 20.29 14.05
C LEU A 282 -1.66 21.72 14.53
N VAL A 283 -2.15 21.86 15.76
CA VAL A 283 -2.52 23.17 16.34
C VAL A 283 -1.46 23.72 17.27
N ALA A 284 -0.78 22.86 18.02
CA ALA A 284 0.32 23.26 18.89
C ALA A 284 1.30 22.09 19.12
N GLY A 285 2.48 22.41 19.59
CA GLY A 285 3.48 21.42 20.00
C GLY A 285 4.58 22.09 20.81
N ARG A 286 5.33 21.29 21.55
CA ARG A 286 6.43 21.79 22.37
C ARG A 286 7.64 20.86 22.26
N ALA A 287 8.79 21.46 22.03
CA ALA A 287 10.09 20.81 22.04
C ALA A 287 10.97 21.39 23.16
N HIS A 288 11.89 20.59 23.66
CA HIS A 288 12.92 21.04 24.59
C HIS A 288 14.29 21.04 23.89
N ALA A 289 14.99 22.18 23.90
CA ALA A 289 16.22 22.39 23.12
C ALA A 289 17.35 21.35 23.34
N LYS A 290 17.37 20.64 24.48
CA LYS A 290 18.38 19.63 24.82
C LYS A 290 17.86 18.20 24.92
N HIS A 291 16.54 18.02 24.90
CA HIS A 291 15.90 16.74 25.23
C HIS A 291 14.87 16.29 24.20
N THR A 292 14.77 16.96 23.05
CA THR A 292 13.87 16.53 21.99
C THR A 292 14.67 15.94 20.83
N GLU A 293 14.35 14.72 20.47
CA GLU A 293 14.84 14.01 19.30
C GLU A 293 13.67 13.69 18.34
N GLY A 294 13.96 13.37 17.09
CA GLY A 294 12.91 13.12 16.10
C GLY A 294 11.95 11.98 16.49
N GLY A 295 12.46 10.91 17.08
CA GLY A 295 11.65 9.79 17.56
C GLY A 295 10.68 10.15 18.70
N ASP A 296 10.93 11.23 19.45
CA ASP A 296 10.05 11.67 20.52
C ASP A 296 8.75 12.23 19.96
N PHE A 297 8.85 12.99 18.86
CA PHE A 297 7.68 13.49 18.15
C PHE A 297 6.87 12.38 17.50
N ARG A 298 7.51 11.30 17.02
CA ARG A 298 6.77 10.12 16.54
C ARG A 298 5.86 9.57 17.64
N GLN A 299 6.42 9.34 18.83
CA GLN A 299 5.65 8.81 19.96
C GLN A 299 4.55 9.78 20.43
N ALA A 300 4.86 11.06 20.52
CA ALA A 300 3.90 12.08 20.93
C ALA A 300 2.74 12.19 19.90
N THR A 301 3.04 12.17 18.60
CA THR A 301 2.06 12.22 17.52
C THR A 301 1.09 11.04 17.58
N TYR A 302 1.60 9.82 17.71
CA TYR A 302 0.73 8.64 17.80
C TYR A 302 -0.14 8.64 19.06
N ARG A 303 0.41 9.12 20.18
CA ARG A 303 -0.38 9.30 21.41
C ARG A 303 -1.46 10.34 21.24
N ALA A 304 -1.19 11.45 20.56
CA ALA A 304 -2.16 12.51 20.29
C ALA A 304 -3.33 11.99 19.46
N VAL A 305 -3.05 11.29 18.35
CA VAL A 305 -4.09 10.66 17.52
C VAL A 305 -4.93 9.69 18.35
N ARG A 306 -4.29 8.75 19.06
CA ARG A 306 -5.01 7.74 19.84
C ARG A 306 -5.84 8.34 20.99
N GLN A 307 -5.30 9.36 21.66
CA GLN A 307 -6.02 10.06 22.74
C GLN A 307 -7.22 10.81 22.17
N GLY A 308 -7.06 11.51 21.04
CA GLY A 308 -8.16 12.20 20.36
C GLY A 308 -9.28 11.24 19.95
N LEU A 309 -8.94 10.12 19.26
CA LEU A 309 -9.91 9.10 18.87
C LEU A 309 -10.64 8.49 20.07
N ARG A 310 -9.96 8.26 21.21
CA ARG A 310 -10.58 7.74 22.43
C ARG A 310 -11.49 8.74 23.14
N SER A 311 -11.22 10.03 23.01
CA SER A 311 -12.00 11.10 23.64
C SER A 311 -13.16 11.56 22.77
N GLY A 312 -13.10 11.30 21.47
CA GLY A 312 -14.11 11.66 20.49
C GLY A 312 -15.24 10.63 20.40
N GLU A 313 -16.28 11.01 19.68
CA GLU A 313 -17.40 10.14 19.31
C GLU A 313 -17.07 9.46 17.98
N SER A 314 -16.58 8.21 18.03
CA SER A 314 -16.26 7.45 16.83
C SER A 314 -17.48 6.84 16.16
N VAL A 315 -17.46 6.77 14.83
CA VAL A 315 -18.53 6.22 13.98
C VAL A 315 -17.92 5.10 13.12
N LEU A 316 -18.64 3.98 13.04
CA LEU A 316 -18.29 2.87 12.16
C LEU A 316 -18.86 3.13 10.77
N LEU A 317 -18.04 2.96 9.75
CA LEU A 317 -18.39 3.12 8.34
C LEU A 317 -18.36 1.77 7.63
N GLU A 318 -19.38 1.51 6.83
CA GLU A 318 -19.43 0.36 5.92
C GLU A 318 -19.24 0.81 4.46
N PRO A 319 -18.69 -0.04 3.58
CA PRO A 319 -18.50 0.30 2.18
C PRO A 319 -19.84 0.38 1.44
N MET A 320 -20.02 1.44 0.64
CA MET A 320 -21.19 1.64 -0.21
C MET A 320 -20.75 1.92 -1.64
N PHE A 321 -21.40 1.28 -2.61
CA PHE A 321 -21.12 1.48 -4.03
C PHE A 321 -22.32 2.09 -4.76
N SER A 322 -22.03 2.99 -5.69
CA SER A 322 -23.00 3.38 -6.73
C SER A 322 -22.86 2.43 -7.91
N PHE A 323 -23.96 1.96 -8.45
CA PHE A 323 -23.96 1.13 -9.64
C PHE A 323 -25.02 1.58 -10.65
N VAL A 324 -24.77 1.30 -11.93
CA VAL A 324 -25.74 1.48 -13.01
C VAL A 324 -26.07 0.10 -13.56
N LEU A 325 -27.35 -0.25 -13.53
CA LEU A 325 -27.87 -1.52 -14.05
C LEU A 325 -28.54 -1.27 -15.41
N GLU A 326 -27.96 -1.81 -16.48
CA GLU A 326 -28.55 -1.84 -17.80
C GLU A 326 -29.13 -3.21 -18.08
N LEU A 327 -30.44 -3.28 -18.38
CA LEU A 327 -31.13 -4.51 -18.71
C LEU A 327 -31.49 -4.53 -20.19
N PRO A 328 -31.34 -5.67 -20.89
CA PRO A 328 -31.88 -5.82 -22.24
C PRO A 328 -33.40 -5.71 -22.20
N THR A 329 -33.96 -4.96 -23.15
CA THR A 329 -35.41 -4.79 -23.35
C THR A 329 -36.02 -6.00 -24.01
#